data_0fe96f9ed36e6b64898f53226e1cc907
#
_entry.id   0fe96f9ed36e6b64898f53226e1cc907
#
_cell.length_a   1.000
_cell.length_b   1.000
_cell.length_c   1.000
_cell.angle_alpha   90.00
_cell.angle_beta   90.00
_cell.angle_gamma   90.00
#
_symmetry.space_group_name_H-M   'P 1'
#
loop_
_entity.id
_entity.type
_entity.pdbx_description
1 polymer ?
#
loop_
_entity_poly.entity_id
_entity_poly.type
_entity_poly.pdbx_seq_one_letter_code
_entity_poly.pdbx_strand_id
1 'polypeptide(L)'
;HALKIWETLSQELNYNVMFSQRGVMNLAHNLQDVRDLKRRTHANRLNGIDAVWLSTEEVKKFCPIINTSQNIRYPVLGGTLQKRAGTARHDAVAWGYARGADAMGVDIIQNCEVKGIKRNGDSVEGIETTKGFIKTNKIGVVAAGHSSVIANMAGLKLPLESKPLQALVSEPVKPIIDTVVMSNAVHAYVSQS
;
A
#
# COMPACT_ATOMS: atom_id res chain seq x y z
N HIS A 1 4.70 6.36 -12.76
CA HIS A 1 6.01 6.61 -12.13
C HIS A 1 6.28 5.62 -10.98
N ALA A 2 5.40 5.46 -10.00
CA ALA A 2 5.63 4.59 -8.83
C ALA A 2 6.03 3.14 -9.20
N LEU A 3 5.38 2.52 -10.18
CA LEU A 3 5.71 1.16 -10.60
C LEU A 3 7.17 1.02 -11.07
N LYS A 4 7.68 2.02 -11.80
CA LYS A 4 9.09 2.01 -12.25
C LYS A 4 10.08 2.08 -11.08
N ILE A 5 9.73 2.82 -10.02
CA ILE A 5 10.52 2.87 -8.79
C ILE A 5 10.52 1.49 -8.12
N TRP A 6 9.38 0.83 -8.02
CA TRP A 6 9.31 -0.53 -7.46
C TRP A 6 10.18 -1.54 -8.20
N GLU A 7 10.28 -1.41 -9.53
CA GLU A 7 11.08 -2.32 -10.38
C GLU A 7 12.59 -2.17 -10.14
N THR A 8 13.07 -0.99 -9.72
CA THR A 8 14.48 -0.71 -9.50
C THR A 8 14.87 -0.64 -8.02
N LEU A 9 13.90 -0.59 -7.12
CA LEU A 9 14.09 -0.28 -5.71
C LEU A 9 15.05 -1.24 -5.00
N SER A 10 15.00 -2.54 -5.31
CA SER A 10 15.93 -3.52 -4.72
C SER A 10 17.40 -3.24 -5.09
N GLN A 11 17.64 -2.75 -6.31
CA GLN A 11 18.96 -2.39 -6.78
C GLN A 11 19.43 -1.07 -6.14
N GLU A 12 18.56 -0.07 -6.11
CA GLU A 12 18.85 1.25 -5.52
C GLU A 12 19.20 1.16 -4.03
N LEU A 13 18.47 0.31 -3.28
CA LEU A 13 18.70 0.10 -1.85
C LEU A 13 19.77 -0.96 -1.55
N ASN A 14 20.29 -1.64 -2.56
CA ASN A 14 21.14 -2.83 -2.37
C ASN A 14 20.52 -3.82 -1.36
N TYR A 15 19.19 -4.00 -1.46
CA TYR A 15 18.41 -4.83 -0.55
C TYR A 15 17.17 -5.39 -1.25
N ASN A 16 16.94 -6.70 -1.16
CA ASN A 16 15.78 -7.32 -1.80
C ASN A 16 14.50 -6.98 -1.06
N VAL A 17 13.69 -6.08 -1.62
CA VAL A 17 12.37 -5.69 -1.09
C VAL A 17 11.27 -6.70 -1.40
N MET A 18 11.63 -7.84 -2.01
CA MET A 18 10.73 -8.93 -2.37
C MET A 18 9.52 -8.46 -3.19
N PHE A 19 9.77 -7.56 -4.15
CA PHE A 19 8.75 -7.13 -5.09
C PHE A 19 8.49 -8.22 -6.12
N SER A 20 7.25 -8.68 -6.19
CA SER A 20 6.81 -9.74 -7.09
C SER A 20 5.70 -9.23 -8.01
N GLN A 21 6.00 -9.15 -9.31
CA GLN A 21 5.07 -8.70 -10.35
C GLN A 21 4.19 -9.86 -10.81
N ARG A 22 3.07 -10.04 -10.11
CA ARG A 22 2.08 -11.11 -10.40
C ARG A 22 0.79 -10.58 -10.97
N GLY A 23 0.72 -9.28 -11.23
CA GLY A 23 -0.50 -8.59 -11.62
C GLY A 23 -1.41 -8.21 -10.45
N VAL A 24 -2.27 -7.24 -10.71
CA VAL A 24 -3.38 -6.86 -9.84
C VAL A 24 -4.65 -6.81 -10.69
N MET A 25 -5.63 -7.59 -10.31
CA MET A 25 -6.91 -7.68 -10.99
C MET A 25 -8.02 -7.09 -10.13
N ASN A 26 -8.78 -6.13 -10.68
CA ASN A 26 -9.97 -5.59 -10.05
C ASN A 26 -11.21 -6.13 -10.76
N LEU A 27 -12.11 -6.76 -9.99
CA LEU A 27 -13.34 -7.35 -10.51
C LEU A 27 -14.46 -6.32 -10.59
N ALA A 28 -15.28 -6.43 -11.64
CA ALA A 28 -16.52 -5.67 -11.82
C ALA A 28 -17.72 -6.57 -11.51
N HIS A 29 -18.64 -6.10 -10.68
CA HIS A 29 -19.80 -6.87 -10.23
C HIS A 29 -21.14 -6.27 -10.65
N ASN A 30 -21.13 -5.07 -11.22
CA ASN A 30 -22.29 -4.37 -11.75
C ASN A 30 -21.89 -3.51 -12.96
N LEU A 31 -22.88 -2.94 -13.66
CA LEU A 31 -22.62 -2.12 -14.85
C LEU A 31 -21.85 -0.83 -14.55
N GLN A 32 -22.00 -0.28 -13.36
CA GLN A 32 -21.25 0.91 -12.94
C GLN A 32 -19.76 0.56 -12.79
N ASP A 33 -19.45 -0.56 -12.13
CA ASP A 33 -18.06 -1.05 -12.00
C ASP A 33 -17.43 -1.29 -13.39
N VAL A 34 -18.19 -1.90 -14.32
CA VAL A 34 -17.72 -2.13 -15.70
C VAL A 34 -17.33 -0.81 -16.38
N ARG A 35 -18.19 0.22 -16.29
CA ARG A 35 -17.92 1.54 -16.89
C ARG A 35 -16.69 2.20 -16.27
N ASP A 36 -16.62 2.21 -14.93
CA ASP A 36 -15.54 2.86 -14.20
C ASP A 36 -14.19 2.15 -14.40
N LEU A 37 -14.17 0.83 -14.34
CA LEU A 37 -12.94 0.06 -14.56
C LEU A 37 -12.47 0.13 -16.02
N LYS A 38 -13.38 0.12 -17.00
CA LYS A 38 -13.00 0.35 -18.40
C LYS A 38 -12.42 1.74 -18.61
N ARG A 39 -13.06 2.78 -18.07
CA ARG A 39 -12.56 4.16 -18.14
C ARG A 39 -11.16 4.26 -17.49
N ARG A 40 -10.98 3.68 -16.31
CA ARG A 40 -9.67 3.62 -15.61
C ARG A 40 -8.63 2.88 -16.44
N THR A 41 -9.00 1.75 -17.06
CA THR A 41 -8.11 1.00 -17.95
C THR A 41 -7.63 1.86 -19.12
N HIS A 42 -8.53 2.59 -19.77
CA HIS A 42 -8.16 3.50 -20.86
C HIS A 42 -7.26 4.65 -20.38
N ALA A 43 -7.60 5.30 -19.27
CA ALA A 43 -6.76 6.35 -18.68
C ALA A 43 -5.36 5.82 -18.31
N ASN A 44 -5.28 4.63 -17.75
CA ASN A 44 -4.00 3.99 -17.44
C ASN A 44 -3.16 3.76 -18.70
N ARG A 45 -3.76 3.26 -19.77
CA ARG A 45 -3.06 3.05 -21.05
C ARG A 45 -2.56 4.34 -21.66
N LEU A 46 -3.34 5.42 -21.61
CA LEU A 46 -2.89 6.75 -22.04
C LEU A 46 -1.67 7.26 -21.26
N ASN A 47 -1.54 6.86 -19.99
CA ASN A 47 -0.38 7.16 -19.15
C ASN A 47 0.75 6.12 -19.27
N GLY A 48 0.72 5.23 -20.25
CA GLY A 48 1.76 4.23 -20.49
C GLY A 48 1.75 3.07 -19.49
N ILE A 49 0.63 2.84 -18.80
CA ILE A 49 0.46 1.71 -17.89
C ILE A 49 -0.08 0.50 -18.66
N ASP A 50 0.54 -0.66 -18.45
CA ASP A 50 0.10 -1.93 -19.05
C ASP A 50 -1.14 -2.46 -18.32
N ALA A 51 -2.29 -1.94 -18.70
CA ALA A 51 -3.60 -2.33 -18.16
C ALA A 51 -4.51 -2.85 -19.28
N VAL A 52 -5.21 -3.93 -19.01
CA VAL A 52 -6.15 -4.55 -19.95
C VAL A 52 -7.50 -4.84 -19.28
N TRP A 53 -8.57 -4.76 -20.04
CA TRP A 53 -9.87 -5.25 -19.63
C TRP A 53 -9.97 -6.74 -19.96
N LEU A 54 -10.53 -7.53 -19.06
CA LEU A 54 -10.80 -8.95 -19.22
C LEU A 54 -12.31 -9.17 -19.18
N SER A 55 -12.83 -9.99 -20.10
CA SER A 55 -14.19 -10.55 -20.02
C SER A 55 -14.32 -11.53 -18.85
N THR A 56 -15.54 -11.95 -18.53
CA THR A 56 -15.79 -12.96 -17.48
C THR A 56 -15.03 -14.26 -17.76
N GLU A 57 -15.01 -14.71 -19.01
CA GLU A 57 -14.31 -15.93 -19.47
C GLU A 57 -12.80 -15.75 -19.32
N GLU A 58 -12.27 -14.59 -19.69
CA GLU A 58 -10.84 -14.28 -19.55
C GLU A 58 -10.43 -14.18 -18.08
N VAL A 59 -11.28 -13.61 -17.20
CA VAL A 59 -11.08 -13.60 -15.75
C VAL A 59 -11.00 -15.04 -15.23
N LYS A 60 -11.94 -15.91 -15.64
CA LYS A 60 -11.95 -17.33 -15.23
C LYS A 60 -10.73 -18.08 -15.73
N LYS A 61 -10.29 -17.81 -16.95
CA LYS A 61 -9.07 -18.40 -17.51
C LYS A 61 -7.80 -17.95 -16.80
N PHE A 62 -7.74 -16.66 -16.45
CA PHE A 62 -6.58 -16.07 -15.78
C PHE A 62 -6.48 -16.48 -14.31
N CYS A 63 -7.60 -16.56 -13.60
CA CYS A 63 -7.67 -16.96 -12.20
C CYS A 63 -8.79 -18.00 -11.99
N PRO A 64 -8.50 -19.31 -12.20
CA PRO A 64 -9.50 -20.39 -12.24
C PRO A 64 -10.29 -20.58 -10.93
N ILE A 65 -9.78 -20.15 -9.79
CA ILE A 65 -10.45 -20.26 -8.50
C ILE A 65 -11.66 -19.31 -8.37
N ILE A 66 -11.71 -18.24 -9.15
CA ILE A 66 -12.81 -17.28 -9.08
C ILE A 66 -14.12 -17.93 -9.54
N ASN A 67 -15.14 -17.81 -8.69
CA ASN A 67 -16.49 -18.21 -9.07
C ASN A 67 -17.09 -17.15 -10.01
N THR A 68 -17.35 -17.52 -11.25
CA THR A 68 -17.95 -16.66 -12.28
C THR A 68 -19.41 -17.02 -12.59
N SER A 69 -20.06 -17.83 -11.74
CA SER A 69 -21.48 -18.14 -11.87
C SER A 69 -22.33 -16.88 -11.80
N GLN A 70 -23.40 -16.82 -12.59
CA GLN A 70 -24.30 -15.68 -12.58
C GLN A 70 -25.29 -15.72 -11.41
N ASN A 71 -25.46 -16.88 -10.76
CA ASN A 71 -26.41 -17.11 -9.67
C ASN A 71 -25.82 -16.85 -8.28
N ILE A 72 -24.84 -15.94 -8.17
CA ILE A 72 -24.22 -15.53 -6.92
C ILE A 72 -24.57 -14.08 -6.61
N ARG A 73 -24.46 -13.71 -5.34
CA ARG A 73 -24.82 -12.36 -4.87
C ARG A 73 -24.07 -11.24 -5.60
N TYR A 74 -22.82 -11.48 -5.97
CA TYR A 74 -21.96 -10.53 -6.68
C TYR A 74 -21.35 -11.20 -7.92
N PRO A 75 -22.13 -11.35 -9.02
CA PRO A 75 -21.64 -11.97 -10.24
C PRO A 75 -20.47 -11.19 -10.83
N VAL A 76 -19.52 -11.89 -11.41
CA VAL A 76 -18.37 -11.25 -12.06
C VAL A 76 -18.74 -10.94 -13.52
N LEU A 77 -18.72 -9.65 -13.87
CA LEU A 77 -19.02 -9.14 -15.22
C LEU A 77 -17.76 -8.84 -16.04
N GLY A 78 -16.59 -9.11 -15.48
CA GLY A 78 -15.28 -8.85 -16.05
C GLY A 78 -14.34 -8.24 -15.02
N GLY A 79 -13.18 -7.79 -15.49
CA GLY A 79 -12.21 -7.15 -14.61
C GLY A 79 -11.16 -6.36 -15.37
N THR A 80 -10.40 -5.54 -14.67
CA THR A 80 -9.20 -4.92 -15.22
C THR A 80 -7.97 -5.56 -14.60
N LEU A 81 -6.99 -5.89 -15.44
CA LEU A 81 -5.72 -6.46 -15.02
C LEU A 81 -4.58 -5.47 -15.34
N GLN A 82 -3.81 -5.12 -14.31
CA GLN A 82 -2.55 -4.42 -14.45
C GLN A 82 -1.42 -5.44 -14.30
N LYS A 83 -0.87 -5.89 -15.43
CA LYS A 83 0.04 -7.05 -15.50
C LYS A 83 1.33 -6.87 -14.70
N ARG A 84 1.92 -5.67 -14.74
CA ARG A 84 3.20 -5.37 -14.07
C ARG A 84 3.04 -4.97 -12.60
N ALA A 85 1.83 -4.80 -12.11
CA ALA A 85 1.59 -4.61 -10.68
C ALA A 85 1.83 -5.91 -9.90
N GLY A 86 1.90 -5.82 -8.59
CA GLY A 86 2.21 -6.99 -7.76
C GLY A 86 2.19 -6.67 -6.28
N THR A 87 2.93 -7.47 -5.53
CA THR A 87 3.10 -7.36 -4.09
C THR A 87 4.54 -7.11 -3.72
N ALA A 88 4.77 -6.42 -2.60
CA ALA A 88 6.07 -6.32 -1.96
C ALA A 88 5.92 -6.69 -0.48
N ARG A 89 6.97 -7.25 0.11
CA ARG A 89 6.97 -7.54 1.55
C ARG A 89 7.19 -6.23 2.31
N HIS A 90 6.18 -5.82 3.10
CA HIS A 90 6.20 -4.55 3.81
C HIS A 90 7.38 -4.42 4.79
N ASP A 91 7.74 -5.51 5.48
CA ASP A 91 8.89 -5.61 6.37
C ASP A 91 10.22 -5.47 5.60
N ALA A 92 10.37 -6.17 4.46
CA ALA A 92 11.55 -6.05 3.61
C ALA A 92 11.70 -4.63 3.03
N VAL A 93 10.60 -3.99 2.65
CA VAL A 93 10.60 -2.59 2.19
C VAL A 93 11.07 -1.65 3.32
N ALA A 94 10.50 -1.79 4.53
CA ALA A 94 10.89 -0.98 5.68
C ALA A 94 12.37 -1.16 6.02
N TRP A 95 12.88 -2.40 6.06
CA TRP A 95 14.29 -2.69 6.28
C TRP A 95 15.20 -2.16 5.17
N GLY A 96 14.78 -2.27 3.91
CA GLY A 96 15.54 -1.74 2.79
C GLY A 96 15.75 -0.23 2.89
N TYR A 97 14.70 0.53 3.16
CA TYR A 97 14.80 1.97 3.37
C TYR A 97 15.60 2.34 4.64
N ALA A 98 15.40 1.61 5.74
CA ALA A 98 16.14 1.85 6.96
C ALA A 98 17.64 1.66 6.76
N ARG A 99 18.06 0.57 6.10
CA ARG A 99 19.48 0.32 5.77
C ARG A 99 20.04 1.38 4.83
N GLY A 100 19.25 1.81 3.83
CA GLY A 100 19.66 2.88 2.93
C GLY A 100 19.83 4.22 3.64
N ALA A 101 18.95 4.55 4.59
CA ALA A 101 19.05 5.76 5.40
C ALA A 101 20.27 5.71 6.35
N ASP A 102 20.47 4.59 7.04
CA ASP A 102 21.62 4.36 7.92
C ASP A 102 22.95 4.53 7.16
N ALA A 103 23.05 3.96 5.95
CA ALA A 103 24.23 4.11 5.09
C ALA A 103 24.51 5.57 4.67
N MET A 104 23.48 6.43 4.70
CA MET A 104 23.62 7.87 4.45
C MET A 104 23.84 8.69 5.74
N GLY A 105 24.05 8.05 6.89
CA GLY A 105 24.36 8.69 8.16
C GLY A 105 23.11 9.12 8.94
N VAL A 106 21.96 8.54 8.70
CA VAL A 106 20.74 8.78 9.48
C VAL A 106 20.75 7.90 10.73
N ASP A 107 20.66 8.49 11.90
CA ASP A 107 20.51 7.76 13.16
C ASP A 107 19.09 7.21 13.29
N ILE A 108 18.93 5.90 13.36
CA ILE A 108 17.65 5.22 13.55
C ILE A 108 17.53 4.75 15.00
N ILE A 109 16.70 5.42 15.78
CA ILE A 109 16.51 5.12 17.20
C ILE A 109 15.23 4.34 17.39
N GLN A 110 15.33 3.03 17.45
CA GLN A 110 14.20 2.12 17.69
C GLN A 110 13.76 2.14 19.16
N ASN A 111 12.50 1.75 19.40
CA ASN A 111 11.91 1.73 20.76
C ASN A 111 12.10 3.07 21.49
N CYS A 112 11.86 4.16 20.75
CA CYS A 112 12.00 5.53 21.22
C CYS A 112 10.70 6.27 20.93
N GLU A 113 9.80 6.29 21.91
CA GLU A 113 8.51 6.94 21.80
C GLU A 113 8.65 8.45 21.99
N VAL A 114 8.04 9.24 21.09
CA VAL A 114 7.91 10.68 21.25
C VAL A 114 6.82 10.98 22.27
N LYS A 115 7.17 11.68 23.35
CA LYS A 115 6.28 12.05 24.46
C LYS A 115 5.77 13.47 24.35
N GLY A 116 6.53 14.37 23.69
CA GLY A 116 6.18 15.77 23.56
C GLY A 116 7.04 16.49 22.54
N ILE A 117 6.55 17.64 22.11
CA ILE A 117 7.28 18.58 21.25
C ILE A 117 7.44 19.88 22.04
N LYS A 118 8.67 20.25 22.32
CA LYS A 118 8.99 21.50 23.03
C LYS A 118 9.06 22.66 22.04
N ARG A 119 8.36 23.74 22.35
CA ARG A 119 8.28 24.96 21.54
C ARG A 119 8.69 26.19 22.37
N ASN A 120 9.20 27.19 21.65
CA ASN A 120 9.40 28.54 22.16
C ASN A 120 8.69 29.51 21.21
N GLY A 121 7.50 29.98 21.57
CA GLY A 121 6.62 30.69 20.68
C GLY A 121 6.22 29.82 19.46
N ASP A 122 6.54 30.31 18.28
CA ASP A 122 6.24 29.62 17.02
C ASP A 122 7.36 28.69 16.53
N SER A 123 8.45 28.60 17.27
CA SER A 123 9.61 27.80 16.92
C SER A 123 9.68 26.50 17.70
N VAL A 124 10.16 25.42 17.04
CA VAL A 124 10.47 24.16 17.70
C VAL A 124 11.84 24.24 18.35
N GLU A 125 11.96 23.78 19.60
CA GLU A 125 13.24 23.61 20.32
C GLU A 125 13.74 22.17 20.32
N GLY A 126 12.82 21.18 20.22
CA GLY A 126 13.17 19.77 20.22
C GLY A 126 12.00 18.86 20.57
N ILE A 127 12.31 17.59 20.71
CA ILE A 127 11.36 16.55 21.07
C ILE A 127 11.74 15.85 22.36
N GLU A 128 10.75 15.58 23.20
CA GLU A 128 10.88 14.75 24.40
C GLU A 128 10.57 13.30 24.02
N THR A 129 11.45 12.39 24.38
CA THR A 129 11.32 10.98 24.07
C THR A 129 11.53 10.12 25.31
N THR A 130 11.16 8.84 25.21
CA THR A 130 11.46 7.84 26.26
C THR A 130 12.95 7.62 26.49
N LYS A 131 13.82 8.12 25.58
CA LYS A 131 15.28 8.01 25.67
C LYS A 131 15.98 9.34 25.92
N GLY A 132 15.21 10.39 26.25
CA GLY A 132 15.72 11.71 26.53
C GLY A 132 15.26 12.76 25.53
N PHE A 133 15.83 13.97 25.69
CA PHE A 133 15.50 15.11 24.85
C PHE A 133 16.42 15.20 23.64
N ILE A 134 15.83 15.37 22.46
CA ILE A 134 16.56 15.57 21.20
C ILE A 134 16.34 17.03 20.76
N LYS A 135 17.40 17.82 20.76
CA LYS A 135 17.34 19.22 20.32
C LYS A 135 17.29 19.30 18.81
N THR A 136 16.29 19.99 18.30
CA THR A 136 16.11 20.24 16.84
C THR A 136 15.20 21.42 16.62
N ASN A 137 15.37 22.13 15.53
CA ASN A 137 14.48 23.21 15.11
C ASN A 137 13.55 22.82 13.95
N LYS A 138 13.61 21.57 13.49
CA LYS A 138 12.76 21.05 12.42
C LYS A 138 12.33 19.62 12.75
N ILE A 139 11.04 19.34 12.58
CA ILE A 139 10.46 18.01 12.80
C ILE A 139 9.64 17.63 11.59
N GLY A 140 9.91 16.43 11.05
CA GLY A 140 9.03 15.77 10.06
C GLY A 140 8.18 14.71 10.76
N VAL A 141 6.85 14.79 10.62
CA VAL A 141 5.92 13.80 11.18
C VAL A 141 5.50 12.82 10.09
N VAL A 142 5.91 11.56 10.25
CA VAL A 142 5.64 10.46 9.32
C VAL A 142 5.08 9.27 10.11
N ALA A 143 3.95 9.49 10.81
CA ALA A 143 3.38 8.56 11.77
C ALA A 143 2.04 7.94 11.33
N ALA A 144 1.73 8.01 10.04
CA ALA A 144 0.51 7.46 9.43
C ALA A 144 -0.74 7.78 10.27
N GLY A 145 -1.45 6.76 10.77
CA GLY A 145 -2.65 6.93 11.59
C GLY A 145 -2.45 7.68 12.90
N HIS A 146 -1.23 7.81 13.41
CA HIS A 146 -0.89 8.54 14.64
C HIS A 146 -0.44 9.99 14.38
N SER A 147 -0.46 10.45 13.12
CA SER A 147 0.01 11.80 12.77
C SER A 147 -0.73 12.91 13.52
N SER A 148 -2.05 12.77 13.73
CA SER A 148 -2.84 13.73 14.51
C SER A 148 -2.41 13.81 15.97
N VAL A 149 -2.02 12.68 16.57
CA VAL A 149 -1.54 12.61 17.97
C VAL A 149 -0.23 13.39 18.10
N ILE A 150 0.71 13.14 17.19
CA ILE A 150 2.01 13.83 17.21
C ILE A 150 1.85 15.33 16.89
N ALA A 151 1.00 15.67 15.90
CA ALA A 151 0.74 17.07 15.56
C ALA A 151 0.12 17.86 16.74
N ASN A 152 -0.78 17.24 17.51
CA ASN A 152 -1.36 17.86 18.71
C ASN A 152 -0.31 18.20 19.76
N MET A 153 0.80 17.45 19.88
CA MET A 153 1.91 17.77 20.78
C MET A 153 2.60 19.09 20.39
N ALA A 154 2.52 19.46 19.11
CA ALA A 154 3.00 20.76 18.61
C ALA A 154 1.90 21.84 18.58
N GLY A 155 0.71 21.58 19.13
CA GLY A 155 -0.42 22.49 19.10
C GLY A 155 -1.08 22.61 17.72
N LEU A 156 -0.81 21.69 16.81
CA LEU A 156 -1.39 21.67 15.47
C LEU A 156 -2.55 20.66 15.39
N LYS A 157 -3.69 21.09 14.87
CA LYS A 157 -4.84 20.22 14.63
C LYS A 157 -4.88 19.80 13.16
N LEU A 158 -4.70 18.51 12.90
CA LEU A 158 -4.85 17.95 11.57
C LEU A 158 -6.27 17.40 11.37
N PRO A 159 -6.92 17.63 10.21
CA PRO A 159 -8.24 17.07 9.90
C PRO A 159 -8.11 15.61 9.43
N LEU A 160 -7.49 14.77 10.27
CA LEU A 160 -7.25 13.35 9.99
C LEU A 160 -8.01 12.49 11.00
N GLU A 161 -8.70 11.50 10.51
CA GLU A 161 -9.35 10.46 11.28
C GLU A 161 -8.80 9.09 10.87
N SER A 162 -8.33 8.33 11.85
CA SER A 162 -7.81 6.97 11.61
C SER A 162 -8.96 5.96 11.63
N LYS A 163 -9.06 5.17 10.58
CA LYS A 163 -10.00 4.05 10.49
C LYS A 163 -9.21 2.74 10.59
N PRO A 164 -9.58 1.82 11.49
CA PRO A 164 -8.96 0.50 11.53
C PRO A 164 -9.35 -0.31 10.30
N LEU A 165 -8.37 -0.95 9.67
CA LEU A 165 -8.59 -1.94 8.62
C LEU A 165 -8.33 -3.32 9.19
N GLN A 166 -9.09 -4.31 8.72
CA GLN A 166 -8.91 -5.69 9.10
C GLN A 166 -8.09 -6.43 8.06
N ALA A 167 -7.15 -7.24 8.52
CA ALA A 167 -6.43 -8.20 7.71
C ALA A 167 -6.62 -9.60 8.30
N LEU A 168 -6.80 -10.58 7.43
CA LEU A 168 -6.93 -11.99 7.79
C LEU A 168 -5.84 -12.77 7.08
N VAL A 169 -5.23 -13.70 7.80
CA VAL A 169 -4.24 -14.63 7.26
C VAL A 169 -4.79 -16.03 7.46
N SER A 170 -4.85 -16.80 6.38
CA SER A 170 -5.26 -18.22 6.45
C SER A 170 -4.11 -19.10 6.96
N GLU A 171 -4.42 -20.34 7.31
CA GLU A 171 -3.41 -21.37 7.37
C GLU A 171 -2.68 -21.50 6.03
N PRO A 172 -1.43 -22.00 6.02
CA PRO A 172 -0.69 -22.24 4.78
C PRO A 172 -1.47 -23.17 3.85
N VAL A 173 -1.70 -22.73 2.63
CA VAL A 173 -2.36 -23.51 1.58
C VAL A 173 -1.43 -23.61 0.37
N LYS A 174 -1.65 -24.62 -0.48
CA LYS A 174 -0.92 -24.72 -1.75
C LYS A 174 -1.14 -23.47 -2.60
N PRO A 175 -0.17 -23.07 -3.45
CA PRO A 175 -0.35 -21.97 -4.38
C PRO A 175 -1.57 -22.17 -5.28
N ILE A 176 -2.55 -21.28 -5.18
CA ILE A 176 -3.82 -21.31 -5.93
C ILE A 176 -4.20 -19.96 -6.50
N ILE A 177 -3.53 -18.87 -6.07
CA ILE A 177 -3.76 -17.51 -6.54
C ILE A 177 -2.41 -16.89 -6.90
N ASP A 178 -2.17 -16.72 -8.20
CA ASP A 178 -0.91 -16.14 -8.69
C ASP A 178 -0.96 -14.61 -8.85
N THR A 179 -2.13 -14.00 -8.68
CA THR A 179 -2.36 -12.55 -8.81
C THR A 179 -3.06 -11.99 -7.58
N VAL A 180 -2.97 -10.68 -7.38
CA VAL A 180 -3.82 -10.00 -6.39
C VAL A 180 -5.20 -9.81 -7.01
N VAL A 181 -6.23 -10.28 -6.32
CA VAL A 181 -7.63 -10.11 -6.73
C VAL A 181 -8.31 -9.12 -5.81
N MET A 182 -8.88 -8.07 -6.36
CA MET A 182 -9.60 -7.02 -5.64
C MET A 182 -11.07 -7.00 -6.06
N SER A 183 -11.96 -6.82 -5.08
CA SER A 183 -13.38 -6.64 -5.32
C SER A 183 -13.90 -5.44 -4.54
N ASN A 184 -14.38 -4.42 -5.24
CA ASN A 184 -14.97 -3.23 -4.62
C ASN A 184 -16.35 -3.54 -4.02
N ALA A 185 -17.08 -4.53 -4.54
CA ALA A 185 -18.41 -4.89 -4.02
C ALA A 185 -18.36 -5.48 -2.61
N VAL A 186 -17.27 -6.15 -2.26
CA VAL A 186 -17.05 -6.72 -0.91
C VAL A 186 -15.94 -5.99 -0.14
N HIS A 187 -15.38 -4.92 -0.72
CA HIS A 187 -14.31 -4.12 -0.14
C HIS A 187 -13.12 -4.95 0.38
N ALA A 188 -12.74 -5.97 -0.38
CA ALA A 188 -11.67 -6.88 -0.01
C ALA A 188 -10.68 -7.08 -1.15
N TYR A 189 -9.45 -7.39 -0.79
CA TYR A 189 -8.49 -7.97 -1.71
C TYR A 189 -7.96 -9.28 -1.14
N VAL A 190 -7.56 -10.18 -2.02
CA VAL A 190 -6.94 -11.46 -1.69
C VAL A 190 -5.64 -11.58 -2.46
N SER A 191 -4.60 -11.96 -1.76
CA SER A 191 -3.30 -12.27 -2.35
C SER A 191 -2.69 -13.47 -1.64
N GLN A 192 -1.85 -14.21 -2.33
CA GLN A 192 -1.07 -15.31 -1.76
C GLN A 192 0.42 -14.97 -1.92
N SER A 193 1.18 -15.04 -0.83
CA SER A 193 2.63 -14.77 -0.79
C SER A 193 3.42 -16.05 -0.56
#